data_a6a250025ee555627b1ff2a9a139d2c7
#
_entry.id   a6a250025ee555627b1ff2a9a139d2c7
#
_cell.length_a   1.000
_cell.length_b   1.000
_cell.length_c   1.000
_cell.angle_alpha   90.00
_cell.angle_beta   90.00
_cell.angle_gamma   90.00
#
_symmetry.space_group_name_H-M   'P 1'
#
loop_
_entity.id
_entity.type
_entity.pdbx_description
1 polymer ?
#
loop_
_entity_poly.entity_id
_entity_poly.type
_entity_poly.pdbx_seq_one_letter_code
_entity_poly.pdbx_strand_id
1 'polypeptide(L)'
;MISSIARWKCLRRLAIAIPTILGAVAFPATDALAVPSMARQTGYQCGKCHTVFPELTPFGRSFKLGAYTMSSDQWDVKPLLERIPVAAALLASQTNTSDTSAGGTMPSDFPKDRKIVAETAAVYYGGKIIGKAGALIQYNYDGLEKHWGTEMFDARYANGLTLADEELVWGITLNNSPTVSDIYNSTPTWGFPHVGTAALQMPAATLVDMTLSSKVGGIGLYAQWNDLVYVEVANYRTAKNGAFRFMSWGQPWGSEELAGSVVKGNAPYWRLALQQAWGPHNIAIGTYGLTSEVWQDVNDKSLGSNRFRDIAFDANYQYIQGEHTASVRLNWIKEKQRWDSNVVGVAASNSEDTLKTFRADFHYYFRRQWGGGVEYFKTTGSTDDLRYNTGDALMGSVNGSPNANGWIAELNYLPWQNVKFALRYTNYEQFNGASTDYTPGRNASDNNNTFLMGWVLF
;
A
#
# COMPACT_ATOMS: atom_id res chain seq x y z
N MET A 1 30.38 30.31 11.47
CA MET A 1 29.27 31.05 12.15
C MET A 1 28.00 31.21 11.30
N ILE A 2 27.93 30.63 10.08
CA ILE A 2 26.79 30.76 9.14
C ILE A 2 25.81 29.56 9.21
N SER A 3 26.20 28.44 9.87
CA SER A 3 25.37 27.23 9.91
C SER A 3 24.24 27.22 10.97
N SER A 4 24.29 28.11 11.95
CA SER A 4 23.29 28.12 13.04
C SER A 4 22.00 28.87 12.67
N ILE A 5 22.05 29.83 11.76
CA ILE A 5 20.89 30.66 11.38
C ILE A 5 19.92 29.89 10.48
N ALA A 6 20.41 28.98 9.65
CA ALA A 6 19.57 28.14 8.77
C ALA A 6 18.76 27.10 9.58
N ARG A 7 19.36 26.53 10.62
CA ARG A 7 18.67 25.57 11.52
C ARG A 7 17.55 26.23 12.33
N TRP A 8 17.72 27.48 12.76
CA TRP A 8 16.68 28.21 13.50
C TRP A 8 15.48 28.64 12.63
N LYS A 9 15.71 28.92 11.34
CA LYS A 9 14.61 29.23 10.41
C LYS A 9 13.75 27.99 10.08
N CYS A 10 14.36 26.81 10.02
CA CYS A 10 13.65 25.55 9.80
C CYS A 10 12.76 25.20 11.01
N LEU A 11 13.30 25.27 12.23
CA LEU A 11 12.54 25.04 13.47
C LEU A 11 11.41 26.04 13.69
N ARG A 12 11.58 27.32 13.33
CA ARG A 12 10.50 28.32 13.40
C ARG A 12 9.37 28.05 12.40
N ARG A 13 9.66 27.50 11.21
CA ARG A 13 8.62 27.15 10.23
C ARG A 13 7.90 25.87 10.61
N LEU A 14 8.57 24.89 11.22
CA LEU A 14 7.92 23.73 11.82
C LEU A 14 6.98 24.12 12.97
N ALA A 15 7.39 25.06 13.81
CA ALA A 15 6.59 25.55 14.95
C ALA A 15 5.33 26.33 14.52
N ILE A 16 5.27 26.86 13.29
CA ILE A 16 4.11 27.56 12.75
C ILE A 16 3.15 26.60 12.00
N ALA A 17 3.67 25.56 11.36
CA ALA A 17 2.85 24.57 10.64
C ALA A 17 2.04 23.67 11.59
N ILE A 18 2.61 23.29 12.73
CA ILE A 18 1.94 22.44 13.72
C ILE A 18 0.67 23.09 14.31
N PRO A 19 0.64 24.38 14.70
CA PRO A 19 -0.58 25.04 15.19
C PRO A 19 -1.68 25.21 14.15
N THR A 20 -1.32 25.37 12.87
CA THR A 20 -2.30 25.55 11.78
C THR A 20 -3.02 24.22 11.45
N ILE A 21 -2.32 23.09 11.55
CA ILE A 21 -2.91 21.75 11.41
C ILE A 21 -3.73 21.40 12.66
N LEU A 22 -3.26 21.76 13.86
CA LEU A 22 -3.97 21.55 15.12
C LEU A 22 -5.24 22.41 15.25
N GLY A 23 -5.24 23.62 14.70
CA GLY A 23 -6.41 24.51 14.72
C GLY A 23 -7.59 24.06 13.86
N ALA A 24 -7.36 23.21 12.86
CA ALA A 24 -8.40 22.65 12.00
C ALA A 24 -9.10 21.40 12.60
N VAL A 25 -8.62 20.88 13.74
CA VAL A 25 -9.08 19.61 14.35
C VAL A 25 -9.85 19.84 15.67
N ALA A 26 -10.30 21.04 15.96
CA ALA A 26 -11.15 21.31 17.11
C ALA A 26 -12.62 20.87 16.88
N PHE A 27 -12.81 19.59 16.49
CA PHE A 27 -14.11 18.93 16.60
C PHE A 27 -14.22 18.25 17.98
N PRO A 28 -15.40 18.29 18.62
CA PRO A 28 -15.59 17.58 19.88
C PRO A 28 -15.31 16.10 19.65
N ALA A 29 -14.38 15.56 20.42
CA ALA A 29 -14.02 14.14 20.40
C ALA A 29 -15.21 13.31 20.92
N THR A 30 -16.13 12.98 20.04
CA THR A 30 -16.96 11.79 20.21
C THR A 30 -16.07 10.58 19.90
N ASP A 31 -16.18 9.51 20.67
CA ASP A 31 -15.39 8.28 20.53
C ASP A 31 -15.24 7.85 19.07
N ALA A 32 -14.14 8.28 18.46
CA ALA A 32 -13.91 8.12 17.03
C ALA A 32 -13.13 6.82 16.79
N LEU A 33 -13.63 6.02 15.88
CA LEU A 33 -13.36 4.60 15.73
C LEU A 33 -12.76 4.32 14.34
N ALA A 34 -11.86 3.33 14.18
CA ALA A 34 -11.14 2.94 12.94
C ALA A 34 -12.09 2.57 11.81
N VAL A 35 -11.81 2.86 10.53
CA VAL A 35 -12.92 3.05 9.58
C VAL A 35 -14.17 3.20 10.39
N PRO A 36 -14.59 4.39 10.76
CA PRO A 36 -15.53 4.59 11.89
C PRO A 36 -16.80 3.77 11.78
N SER A 37 -17.16 3.38 10.55
CA SER A 37 -18.29 2.49 10.27
C SER A 37 -18.10 1.07 10.83
N MET A 38 -16.93 0.44 10.69
CA MET A 38 -16.70 -0.93 11.19
C MET A 38 -16.69 -0.97 12.71
N ALA A 39 -16.17 0.07 13.33
CA ALA A 39 -16.22 0.16 14.79
C ALA A 39 -17.61 0.50 15.32
N ARG A 40 -18.39 1.33 14.64
CA ARG A 40 -19.82 1.51 14.95
C ARG A 40 -20.61 0.21 14.80
N GLN A 41 -20.28 -0.62 13.80
CA GLN A 41 -20.89 -1.92 13.57
C GLN A 41 -20.55 -2.91 14.68
N THR A 42 -19.29 -3.01 15.06
CA THR A 42 -18.80 -4.03 15.99
C THR A 42 -18.88 -3.62 17.46
N GLY A 43 -18.89 -2.32 17.76
CA GLY A 43 -18.73 -1.79 19.11
C GLY A 43 -17.29 -1.85 19.63
N TYR A 44 -16.32 -2.31 18.81
CA TYR A 44 -14.92 -2.42 19.22
C TYR A 44 -14.11 -1.19 18.83
N GLN A 45 -13.13 -0.87 19.66
CA GLN A 45 -12.15 0.17 19.39
C GLN A 45 -11.15 -0.29 18.30
N CYS A 46 -10.53 0.67 17.59
CA CYS A 46 -9.56 0.45 16.52
C CYS A 46 -8.47 -0.56 16.86
N GLY A 47 -7.94 -0.45 18.07
CA GLY A 47 -6.88 -1.32 18.54
C GLY A 47 -7.27 -2.77 18.77
N LYS A 48 -8.56 -3.15 18.64
CA LYS A 48 -8.94 -4.56 18.61
C LYS A 48 -8.54 -5.20 17.28
N CYS A 49 -8.70 -4.45 16.17
CA CYS A 49 -8.45 -4.93 14.82
C CYS A 49 -7.07 -4.52 14.27
N HIS A 50 -6.47 -3.46 14.80
CA HIS A 50 -5.20 -2.92 14.30
C HIS A 50 -4.15 -2.81 15.41
N THR A 51 -2.90 -3.17 15.10
CA THR A 51 -1.73 -2.85 15.93
C THR A 51 -1.46 -1.35 15.84
N VAL A 52 -1.30 -0.89 14.63
CA VAL A 52 -1.38 0.49 14.16
C VAL A 52 -2.08 0.45 12.81
N PHE A 53 -2.94 1.44 12.55
CA PHE A 53 -3.65 1.48 11.28
C PHE A 53 -2.67 1.64 10.09
N PRO A 54 -2.77 0.82 9.04
CA PRO A 54 -3.79 -0.22 8.73
C PRO A 54 -3.40 -1.67 9.07
N GLU A 55 -2.31 -1.95 9.81
CA GLU A 55 -1.86 -3.31 10.13
C GLU A 55 -2.90 -4.07 10.97
N LEU A 56 -3.24 -5.30 10.53
CA LEU A 56 -4.24 -6.12 11.20
C LEU A 56 -3.66 -6.99 12.31
N THR A 57 -4.30 -6.96 13.48
CA THR A 57 -4.13 -7.97 14.52
C THR A 57 -4.68 -9.33 14.07
N PRO A 58 -4.43 -10.45 14.77
CA PRO A 58 -5.13 -11.70 14.51
C PRO A 58 -6.65 -11.55 14.46
N PHE A 59 -7.24 -10.80 15.40
CA PHE A 59 -8.67 -10.52 15.41
C PHE A 59 -9.13 -9.71 14.18
N GLY A 60 -8.35 -8.71 13.77
CA GLY A 60 -8.63 -7.94 12.56
C GLY A 60 -8.60 -8.79 11.29
N ARG A 61 -7.68 -9.78 11.22
CA ARG A 61 -7.64 -10.77 10.14
C ARG A 61 -8.89 -11.65 10.12
N SER A 62 -9.30 -12.18 11.28
CA SER A 62 -10.53 -12.98 11.39
C SER A 62 -11.78 -12.17 11.02
N PHE A 63 -11.85 -10.87 11.36
CA PHE A 63 -12.93 -9.98 10.94
C PHE A 63 -12.98 -9.84 9.41
N LYS A 64 -11.84 -9.65 8.76
CA LYS A 64 -11.74 -9.57 7.29
C LYS A 64 -12.09 -10.91 6.62
N LEU A 65 -11.61 -12.03 7.17
CA LEU A 65 -11.95 -13.38 6.71
C LEU A 65 -13.43 -13.68 6.85
N GLY A 66 -14.08 -13.22 7.94
CA GLY A 66 -15.51 -13.28 8.15
C GLY A 66 -16.32 -12.29 7.31
N ALA A 67 -15.75 -11.81 6.19
CA ALA A 67 -16.41 -10.90 5.25
C ALA A 67 -16.92 -9.59 5.90
N TYR A 68 -16.23 -9.07 6.92
CA TYR A 68 -16.59 -7.82 7.60
C TYR A 68 -18.01 -7.86 8.23
N THR A 69 -18.55 -9.04 8.51
CA THR A 69 -19.97 -9.20 8.89
C THR A 69 -20.20 -9.27 10.39
N MET A 70 -19.16 -9.45 11.21
CA MET A 70 -19.30 -9.41 12.67
C MET A 70 -19.91 -8.09 13.10
N SER A 71 -20.94 -8.16 13.94
CA SER A 71 -21.68 -7.00 14.44
C SER A 71 -21.98 -7.18 15.93
N SER A 72 -22.17 -6.06 16.64
CA SER A 72 -22.70 -6.09 18.00
C SER A 72 -24.21 -6.41 17.99
N ASP A 73 -24.73 -6.94 19.09
CA ASP A 73 -26.16 -7.26 19.23
C ASP A 73 -27.06 -6.03 18.99
N GLN A 74 -26.56 -4.85 19.31
CA GLN A 74 -27.26 -3.59 19.10
C GLN A 74 -27.27 -3.12 17.65
N TRP A 75 -26.36 -3.59 16.79
CA TRP A 75 -26.26 -3.11 15.42
C TRP A 75 -27.47 -3.46 14.57
N ASP A 76 -27.92 -4.69 14.63
CA ASP A 76 -29.00 -5.19 13.76
C ASP A 76 -30.38 -4.62 14.14
N VAL A 77 -30.54 -4.05 15.34
CA VAL A 77 -31.77 -3.39 15.80
C VAL A 77 -31.82 -1.88 15.57
N LYS A 78 -30.71 -1.26 15.15
CA LYS A 78 -30.64 0.17 14.82
C LYS A 78 -31.45 0.51 13.56
N PRO A 79 -31.98 1.75 13.45
CA PRO A 79 -32.57 2.23 12.22
C PRO A 79 -31.63 2.09 11.02
N LEU A 80 -32.17 1.86 9.82
CA LEU A 80 -31.39 1.63 8.61
C LEU A 80 -30.35 2.74 8.35
N LEU A 81 -30.72 4.01 8.54
CA LEU A 81 -29.83 5.15 8.33
C LEU A 81 -28.62 5.14 9.27
N GLU A 82 -28.75 4.64 10.49
CA GLU A 82 -27.66 4.51 11.45
C GLU A 82 -26.73 3.31 11.14
N ARG A 83 -27.22 2.37 10.34
CA ARG A 83 -26.47 1.17 9.89
C ARG A 83 -25.73 1.36 8.58
N ILE A 84 -25.83 2.53 7.95
CA ILE A 84 -25.06 2.79 6.72
C ILE A 84 -23.57 2.79 7.07
N PRO A 85 -22.79 1.84 6.54
CA PRO A 85 -21.40 1.67 6.95
C PRO A 85 -20.47 2.61 6.14
N VAL A 86 -20.71 3.91 6.25
CA VAL A 86 -19.93 4.95 5.55
C VAL A 86 -18.99 5.64 6.52
N ALA A 87 -17.80 5.97 6.05
CA ALA A 87 -16.78 6.74 6.75
C ALA A 87 -16.05 7.64 5.76
N ALA A 88 -15.28 8.60 6.25
CA ALA A 88 -14.46 9.46 5.41
C ALA A 88 -13.06 9.61 6.01
N ALA A 89 -12.09 10.02 5.20
CA ALA A 89 -10.76 10.37 5.64
C ALA A 89 -10.20 11.55 4.87
N LEU A 90 -9.30 12.28 5.54
CA LEU A 90 -8.49 13.33 4.95
C LEU A 90 -7.03 13.08 5.30
N LEU A 91 -6.15 13.20 4.32
CA LEU A 91 -4.71 13.15 4.47
C LEU A 91 -4.10 14.41 3.88
N ALA A 92 -3.30 15.09 4.69
CA ALA A 92 -2.47 16.22 4.25
C ALA A 92 -1.01 15.91 4.55
N SER A 93 -0.12 16.30 3.65
CA SER A 93 1.30 16.03 3.79
C SER A 93 2.20 17.17 3.34
N GLN A 94 3.45 17.11 3.75
CA GLN A 94 4.53 17.95 3.26
C GLN A 94 5.75 17.06 3.04
N THR A 95 6.31 17.10 1.83
CA THR A 95 7.55 16.43 1.47
C THR A 95 8.67 17.45 1.28
N ASN A 96 9.85 17.16 1.82
CA ASN A 96 11.07 17.91 1.56
C ASN A 96 12.12 16.94 1.02
N THR A 97 12.44 17.04 -0.25
CA THR A 97 13.51 16.26 -0.90
C THR A 97 14.85 16.96 -0.71
N SER A 98 15.92 16.21 -0.58
CA SER A 98 17.27 16.76 -0.34
C SER A 98 17.74 17.65 -1.47
N ASP A 99 17.51 17.21 -2.71
CA ASP A 99 17.75 18.03 -3.91
C ASP A 99 16.56 17.93 -4.87
N THR A 100 16.05 19.09 -5.27
CA THR A 100 14.97 19.23 -6.25
C THR A 100 15.49 19.55 -7.65
N SER A 101 16.80 19.69 -7.84
CA SER A 101 17.43 19.86 -9.14
C SER A 101 17.85 18.51 -9.72
N ALA A 102 17.60 18.29 -11.00
CA ALA A 102 18.00 17.10 -11.72
C ALA A 102 18.84 17.53 -12.92
N GLY A 103 20.16 17.67 -12.73
CA GLY A 103 21.08 18.08 -13.79
C GLY A 103 20.74 19.44 -14.43
N GLY A 104 19.99 20.29 -13.70
CA GLY A 104 19.46 21.53 -14.22
C GLY A 104 18.12 21.92 -13.57
N THR A 105 17.10 22.15 -14.38
CA THR A 105 15.78 22.56 -13.91
C THR A 105 14.89 21.33 -13.71
N MET A 106 14.26 21.20 -12.53
CA MET A 106 13.25 20.16 -12.30
C MET A 106 12.10 20.29 -13.31
N PRO A 107 11.55 19.16 -13.78
CA PRO A 107 10.35 19.19 -14.61
C PRO A 107 9.23 19.99 -13.94
N SER A 108 8.43 20.70 -14.73
CA SER A 108 7.36 21.60 -14.23
C SER A 108 6.25 20.86 -13.48
N ASP A 109 6.11 19.58 -13.71
CA ASP A 109 5.18 18.64 -13.11
C ASP A 109 5.76 17.90 -11.90
N PHE A 110 7.07 18.14 -11.58
CA PHE A 110 7.66 17.57 -10.38
C PHE A 110 6.85 18.00 -9.15
N PRO A 111 6.56 17.05 -8.31
CA PRO A 111 5.57 17.25 -7.29
C PRO A 111 6.01 18.28 -6.27
N LYS A 112 5.15 19.18 -6.02
CA LYS A 112 5.01 20.27 -5.05
C LYS A 112 5.91 20.13 -3.80
N ASP A 113 7.23 19.95 -4.01
CA ASP A 113 8.22 19.83 -2.94
C ASP A 113 8.10 21.01 -1.97
N ARG A 114 8.25 20.74 -0.67
CA ARG A 114 8.19 21.71 0.42
C ARG A 114 6.87 22.47 0.58
N LYS A 115 5.81 22.03 -0.07
CA LYS A 115 4.46 22.59 0.09
C LYS A 115 3.57 21.61 0.85
N ILE A 116 2.61 22.15 1.57
CA ILE A 116 1.52 21.34 2.14
C ILE A 116 0.57 20.98 1.01
N VAL A 117 0.26 19.71 0.89
CA VAL A 117 -0.64 19.14 -0.10
C VAL A 117 -1.79 18.46 0.62
N ALA A 118 -3.04 18.75 0.23
CA ALA A 118 -4.18 17.90 0.56
C ALA A 118 -4.10 16.67 -0.35
N GLU A 119 -3.44 15.64 0.13
CA GLU A 119 -3.01 14.51 -0.69
C GLU A 119 -4.16 13.57 -1.03
N THR A 120 -5.01 13.30 -0.02
CA THR A 120 -6.14 12.40 -0.22
C THR A 120 -7.37 12.88 0.53
N ALA A 121 -8.52 12.90 -0.14
CA ALA A 121 -9.83 12.93 0.49
C ALA A 121 -10.59 11.66 0.10
N ALA A 122 -10.96 10.83 1.06
CA ALA A 122 -11.53 9.51 0.81
C ALA A 122 -12.91 9.35 1.44
N VAL A 123 -13.75 8.59 0.75
CA VAL A 123 -15.02 8.06 1.27
C VAL A 123 -14.94 6.54 1.29
N TYR A 124 -15.35 5.96 2.39
CA TYR A 124 -15.34 4.50 2.59
C TYR A 124 -16.76 3.97 2.72
N TYR A 125 -17.00 2.83 2.11
CA TYR A 125 -18.00 1.88 2.55
C TYR A 125 -17.25 0.76 3.28
N GLY A 126 -17.52 0.54 4.56
CA GLY A 126 -16.79 -0.47 5.34
C GLY A 126 -17.69 -1.18 6.34
N GLY A 127 -18.06 -2.44 6.03
CA GLY A 127 -18.86 -3.27 6.91
C GLY A 127 -19.79 -4.25 6.21
N LYS A 128 -20.77 -4.76 6.98
CA LYS A 128 -21.78 -5.73 6.55
C LYS A 128 -22.71 -5.12 5.50
N ILE A 129 -22.93 -5.84 4.41
CA ILE A 129 -23.94 -5.51 3.39
C ILE A 129 -25.24 -6.22 3.75
N ILE A 130 -25.22 -7.56 3.73
CA ILE A 130 -26.38 -8.39 4.03
C ILE A 130 -25.94 -9.81 4.42
N GLY A 131 -26.57 -10.40 5.42
CA GLY A 131 -26.31 -11.79 5.82
C GLY A 131 -24.82 -12.04 6.12
N LYS A 132 -24.20 -12.87 5.29
CA LYS A 132 -22.79 -13.27 5.36
C LYS A 132 -21.89 -12.51 4.35
N ALA A 133 -22.37 -11.41 3.79
CA ALA A 133 -21.64 -10.59 2.83
C ALA A 133 -21.37 -9.18 3.37
N GLY A 134 -20.16 -8.70 3.15
CA GLY A 134 -19.71 -7.36 3.50
C GLY A 134 -18.62 -6.86 2.56
N ALA A 135 -18.21 -5.61 2.73
CA ALA A 135 -17.21 -5.00 1.88
C ALA A 135 -16.37 -3.94 2.61
N LEU A 136 -15.17 -3.69 2.05
CA LEU A 136 -14.37 -2.50 2.26
C LEU A 136 -14.10 -1.88 0.89
N ILE A 137 -14.66 -0.69 0.66
CA ILE A 137 -14.49 0.06 -0.59
C ILE A 137 -13.97 1.44 -0.20
N GLN A 138 -12.92 1.91 -0.87
CA GLN A 138 -12.41 3.26 -0.76
C GLN A 138 -12.45 3.94 -2.12
N TYR A 139 -13.12 5.08 -2.16
CA TYR A 139 -13.15 5.97 -3.30
C TYR A 139 -12.54 7.30 -2.87
N ASN A 140 -11.45 7.70 -3.50
CA ASN A 140 -10.69 8.86 -3.07
C ASN A 140 -10.42 9.86 -4.19
N TYR A 141 -10.28 11.10 -3.77
CA TYR A 141 -9.70 12.18 -4.54
C TYR A 141 -8.20 12.17 -4.32
N ASP A 142 -7.42 12.00 -5.39
CA ASP A 142 -5.99 12.22 -5.43
C ASP A 142 -5.72 13.72 -5.59
N GLY A 143 -5.12 14.33 -4.59
CA GLY A 143 -4.84 15.77 -4.58
C GLY A 143 -3.63 16.16 -5.44
N LEU A 144 -2.81 15.19 -5.87
CA LEU A 144 -1.67 15.40 -6.76
C LEU A 144 -2.11 15.32 -8.22
N GLU A 145 -2.77 14.26 -8.60
CA GLU A 145 -3.28 14.03 -9.95
C GLU A 145 -4.63 14.73 -10.21
N LYS A 146 -5.29 15.21 -9.12
CA LYS A 146 -6.54 15.98 -9.16
C LYS A 146 -7.73 15.26 -9.77
N HIS A 147 -7.86 13.97 -9.51
CA HIS A 147 -8.99 13.17 -9.96
C HIS A 147 -9.56 12.30 -8.84
N TRP A 148 -10.77 11.81 -9.05
CA TRP A 148 -11.42 10.82 -8.21
C TRP A 148 -11.26 9.42 -8.80
N GLY A 149 -10.97 8.43 -7.95
CA GLY A 149 -10.83 7.05 -8.39
C GLY A 149 -11.10 6.04 -7.28
N THR A 150 -11.32 4.77 -7.67
CA THR A 150 -11.42 3.66 -6.73
C THR A 150 -10.01 3.21 -6.34
N GLU A 151 -9.66 3.41 -5.09
CA GLU A 151 -8.35 2.99 -4.54
C GLU A 151 -8.41 1.52 -4.10
N MET A 152 -9.37 1.19 -3.24
CA MET A 152 -9.56 -0.16 -2.77
C MET A 152 -10.98 -0.63 -3.00
N PHE A 153 -11.10 -1.88 -3.40
CA PHE A 153 -12.34 -2.60 -3.49
C PHE A 153 -12.12 -4.04 -2.99
N ASP A 154 -12.83 -4.44 -1.94
CA ASP A 154 -12.84 -5.80 -1.42
C ASP A 154 -14.25 -6.13 -0.91
N ALA A 155 -15.02 -6.87 -1.70
CA ALA A 155 -16.31 -7.41 -1.30
C ALA A 155 -16.19 -8.92 -1.07
N ARG A 156 -16.69 -9.39 0.05
CA ARG A 156 -16.54 -10.77 0.50
C ARG A 156 -17.88 -11.40 0.88
N TYR A 157 -17.94 -12.71 0.66
CA TYR A 157 -18.91 -13.62 1.29
C TYR A 157 -18.11 -14.68 2.04
N ALA A 158 -18.50 -14.97 3.28
CA ALA A 158 -17.82 -15.98 4.09
C ALA A 158 -18.81 -16.90 4.80
N ASN A 159 -18.40 -18.14 5.03
CA ASN A 159 -19.14 -19.11 5.80
C ASN A 159 -18.18 -19.99 6.60
N GLY A 160 -18.62 -20.49 7.75
CA GLY A 160 -17.92 -21.45 8.57
C GLY A 160 -18.53 -22.85 8.44
N LEU A 161 -17.69 -23.85 8.57
CA LEU A 161 -18.07 -25.26 8.72
C LEU A 161 -17.03 -25.98 9.60
N THR A 162 -17.34 -27.15 10.08
CA THR A 162 -16.39 -28.01 10.81
C THR A 162 -15.77 -29.01 9.83
N LEU A 163 -14.45 -29.09 9.83
CA LEU A 163 -13.68 -30.05 9.04
C LEU A 163 -12.63 -30.70 9.93
N ALA A 164 -12.67 -32.04 10.07
CA ALA A 164 -11.79 -32.80 10.95
C ALA A 164 -11.82 -32.29 12.41
N ASP A 165 -13.02 -32.06 12.94
CA ASP A 165 -13.31 -31.54 14.28
C ASP A 165 -12.81 -30.11 14.58
N GLU A 166 -12.30 -29.42 13.56
CA GLU A 166 -11.79 -28.05 13.66
C GLU A 166 -12.59 -27.08 12.80
N GLU A 167 -12.54 -25.79 13.17
CA GLU A 167 -13.21 -24.76 12.40
C GLU A 167 -12.53 -24.51 11.05
N LEU A 168 -13.32 -24.49 9.99
CA LEU A 168 -12.94 -24.02 8.67
C LEU A 168 -13.78 -22.81 8.27
N VAL A 169 -13.15 -21.65 8.14
CA VAL A 169 -13.75 -20.48 7.51
C VAL A 169 -13.37 -20.50 6.03
N TRP A 170 -14.35 -20.39 5.15
CA TRP A 170 -14.11 -20.26 3.71
C TRP A 170 -14.89 -19.09 3.15
N GLY A 171 -14.45 -18.54 2.04
CA GLY A 171 -15.15 -17.42 1.41
C GLY A 171 -14.74 -17.15 -0.03
N ILE A 172 -15.50 -16.23 -0.61
CA ILE A 172 -15.27 -15.68 -1.94
C ILE A 172 -14.92 -14.21 -1.75
N THR A 173 -13.90 -13.73 -2.47
CA THR A 173 -13.53 -12.32 -2.52
C THR A 173 -13.67 -11.80 -3.95
N LEU A 174 -14.21 -10.61 -4.10
CA LEU A 174 -14.20 -9.82 -5.30
C LEU A 174 -13.41 -8.55 -4.96
N ASN A 175 -12.22 -8.40 -5.54
CA ASN A 175 -11.31 -7.32 -5.14
C ASN A 175 -10.53 -6.76 -6.33
N ASN A 176 -9.85 -5.62 -6.12
CA ASN A 176 -9.13 -4.92 -7.18
C ASN A 176 -7.59 -5.01 -7.05
N SER A 177 -7.08 -5.86 -6.18
CA SER A 177 -5.64 -6.10 -6.09
C SER A 177 -5.31 -7.28 -5.17
N PRO A 178 -4.27 -8.09 -5.46
CA PRO A 178 -3.72 -9.06 -4.52
C PRO A 178 -3.34 -8.44 -3.18
N THR A 179 -2.84 -7.20 -3.17
CA THR A 179 -2.45 -6.48 -1.96
C THR A 179 -3.65 -6.10 -1.10
N VAL A 180 -4.79 -5.82 -1.73
CA VAL A 180 -6.05 -5.53 -1.03
C VAL A 180 -6.65 -6.82 -0.45
N SER A 181 -6.55 -7.95 -1.16
CA SER A 181 -7.00 -9.25 -0.67
C SER A 181 -6.16 -9.74 0.52
N ASP A 182 -4.86 -9.51 0.51
CA ASP A 182 -3.91 -9.97 1.53
C ASP A 182 -4.34 -9.57 2.96
N ILE A 183 -4.47 -10.57 3.83
CA ILE A 183 -4.84 -10.38 5.25
C ILE A 183 -3.63 -10.14 6.14
N TYR A 184 -2.41 -10.41 5.68
CA TYR A 184 -1.17 -10.32 6.45
C TYR A 184 -0.43 -9.00 6.23
N ASN A 185 -0.89 -8.16 5.30
CA ASN A 185 -0.23 -6.92 4.89
C ASN A 185 1.24 -7.14 4.45
N SER A 186 1.51 -8.26 3.80
CA SER A 186 2.86 -8.62 3.33
C SER A 186 3.31 -7.72 2.19
N THR A 187 2.39 -7.45 1.26
CA THR A 187 2.54 -6.41 0.24
C THR A 187 1.79 -5.18 0.73
N PRO A 188 2.49 -4.07 0.98
CA PRO A 188 1.87 -2.94 1.62
C PRO A 188 0.79 -2.30 0.74
N THR A 189 -0.39 -2.13 1.33
CA THR A 189 -1.41 -1.23 0.82
C THR A 189 -1.02 0.19 1.22
N TRP A 190 -1.07 1.17 0.30
CA TRP A 190 -0.64 2.57 0.53
C TRP A 190 0.80 2.74 1.01
N GLY A 191 1.71 1.85 0.62
CA GLY A 191 3.08 1.92 1.12
C GLY A 191 3.23 1.62 2.61
N PHE A 192 2.19 1.04 3.23
CA PHE A 192 2.26 0.64 4.63
C PHE A 192 3.46 -0.31 4.89
N PRO A 193 4.15 -0.19 6.03
CA PRO A 193 3.81 0.66 7.19
C PRO A 193 4.08 2.15 7.00
N HIS A 194 4.87 2.50 6.01
CA HIS A 194 5.28 3.85 5.71
C HIS A 194 4.41 4.44 4.60
N VAL A 195 3.38 5.17 4.99
CA VAL A 195 2.56 5.93 4.03
C VAL A 195 3.43 7.03 3.43
N GLY A 196 3.57 7.02 2.10
CA GLY A 196 4.34 8.00 1.35
C GLY A 196 3.46 8.87 0.48
N THR A 197 4.00 9.99 0.01
CA THR A 197 3.34 10.80 -1.00
C THR A 197 3.58 10.21 -2.40
N ALA A 198 2.57 10.26 -3.26
CA ALA A 198 2.72 9.93 -4.69
C ALA A 198 3.68 10.89 -5.43
N ALA A 199 4.05 11.97 -4.77
CA ALA A 199 4.99 12.95 -5.27
C ALA A 199 6.42 12.44 -5.42
N LEU A 200 6.79 11.33 -4.80
CA LEU A 200 8.16 10.82 -4.82
C LEU A 200 8.32 9.71 -5.84
N GLN A 201 9.47 9.75 -6.53
CA GLN A 201 9.88 8.63 -7.37
C GLN A 201 10.27 7.44 -6.50
N MET A 202 9.80 6.25 -6.88
CA MET A 202 10.04 5.01 -6.14
C MET A 202 10.96 4.09 -6.95
N PRO A 203 11.78 3.26 -6.29
CA PRO A 203 12.51 2.19 -6.97
C PRO A 203 11.60 1.27 -7.78
N ALA A 204 12.16 0.59 -8.78
CA ALA A 204 11.44 -0.41 -9.54
C ALA A 204 10.83 -1.47 -8.62
N ALA A 205 9.55 -1.78 -8.83
CA ALA A 205 8.77 -2.75 -8.07
C ALA A 205 8.33 -3.91 -8.95
N THR A 206 8.09 -5.08 -8.33
CA THR A 206 7.55 -6.26 -9.00
C THR A 206 6.05 -6.09 -9.30
N LEU A 207 5.51 -6.92 -10.19
CA LEU A 207 4.13 -6.78 -10.62
C LEU A 207 3.13 -6.99 -9.49
N VAL A 208 3.39 -7.97 -8.60
CA VAL A 208 2.53 -8.24 -7.44
C VAL A 208 2.67 -7.18 -6.34
N ASP A 209 3.78 -6.46 -6.30
CA ASP A 209 4.03 -5.42 -5.31
C ASP A 209 3.54 -4.05 -5.81
N MET A 210 2.25 -3.79 -5.66
CA MET A 210 1.54 -2.54 -5.97
C MET A 210 1.38 -2.18 -7.47
N THR A 211 2.16 -2.75 -8.40
CA THR A 211 2.11 -2.35 -9.82
C THR A 211 0.74 -2.57 -10.46
N LEU A 212 -0.02 -3.57 -10.01
CA LEU A 212 -1.39 -3.84 -10.44
C LEU A 212 -2.46 -3.23 -9.51
N SER A 213 -2.07 -2.53 -8.46
CA SER A 213 -3.04 -1.92 -7.54
C SER A 213 -3.98 -0.99 -8.29
N SER A 214 -5.28 -1.13 -8.03
CA SER A 214 -6.36 -0.37 -8.68
C SER A 214 -6.42 -0.50 -10.22
N LYS A 215 -5.63 -1.38 -10.85
CA LYS A 215 -5.59 -1.57 -12.31
C LYS A 215 -6.26 -2.86 -12.76
N VAL A 216 -6.61 -3.73 -11.84
CA VAL A 216 -7.25 -5.02 -12.10
C VAL A 216 -8.49 -5.21 -11.23
N GLY A 217 -9.39 -6.05 -11.68
CA GLY A 217 -10.45 -6.64 -10.88
C GLY A 217 -10.29 -8.15 -10.86
N GLY A 218 -10.55 -8.78 -9.72
CA GLY A 218 -10.37 -10.20 -9.54
C GLY A 218 -11.43 -10.86 -8.71
N ILE A 219 -11.57 -12.16 -8.90
CA ILE A 219 -12.37 -13.04 -8.06
C ILE A 219 -11.46 -14.10 -7.46
N GLY A 220 -11.60 -14.36 -6.17
CA GLY A 220 -10.82 -15.33 -5.43
C GLY A 220 -11.65 -16.20 -4.51
N LEU A 221 -11.11 -17.36 -4.20
CA LEU A 221 -11.58 -18.27 -3.16
C LEU A 221 -10.52 -18.35 -2.09
N TYR A 222 -10.92 -18.28 -0.82
CA TYR A 222 -10.01 -18.45 0.30
C TYR A 222 -10.59 -19.38 1.35
N ALA A 223 -9.70 -19.99 2.13
CA ALA A 223 -10.06 -20.78 3.29
C ALA A 223 -9.00 -20.64 4.38
N GLN A 224 -9.46 -20.69 5.64
CA GLN A 224 -8.60 -20.79 6.82
C GLN A 224 -9.09 -21.95 7.68
N TRP A 225 -8.22 -22.92 7.94
CA TRP A 225 -8.50 -24.08 8.76
C TRP A 225 -7.78 -23.94 10.10
N ASN A 226 -8.56 -24.16 11.19
CA ASN A 226 -8.09 -24.19 12.59
C ASN A 226 -7.24 -22.94 12.96
N ASP A 227 -7.59 -21.74 12.47
CA ASP A 227 -6.79 -20.52 12.61
C ASP A 227 -5.28 -20.69 12.25
N LEU A 228 -4.88 -21.83 11.70
CA LEU A 228 -3.50 -22.21 11.44
C LEU A 228 -3.13 -22.11 9.96
N VAL A 229 -3.92 -22.71 9.07
CA VAL A 229 -3.59 -22.83 7.64
C VAL A 229 -4.49 -21.93 6.83
N TYR A 230 -3.91 -20.99 6.10
CA TYR A 230 -4.62 -20.13 5.15
C TYR A 230 -4.23 -20.45 3.72
N VAL A 231 -5.21 -20.54 2.85
CA VAL A 231 -5.03 -20.71 1.40
C VAL A 231 -5.93 -19.72 0.65
N GLU A 232 -5.41 -19.20 -0.46
CA GLU A 232 -6.16 -18.34 -1.40
C GLU A 232 -5.75 -18.65 -2.82
N VAL A 233 -6.72 -18.67 -3.73
CA VAL A 233 -6.51 -18.66 -5.17
C VAL A 233 -7.41 -17.60 -5.78
N ALA A 234 -6.87 -16.79 -6.67
CA ALA A 234 -7.63 -15.73 -7.33
C ALA A 234 -7.20 -15.60 -8.80
N ASN A 235 -8.08 -14.97 -9.59
CA ASN A 235 -7.76 -14.62 -10.96
C ASN A 235 -8.12 -13.17 -11.22
N TYR A 236 -7.15 -12.42 -11.74
CA TYR A 236 -7.26 -10.98 -12.00
C TYR A 236 -7.30 -10.68 -13.49
N ARG A 237 -7.95 -9.58 -13.86
CA ARG A 237 -8.03 -9.06 -15.22
C ARG A 237 -8.12 -7.53 -15.18
N THR A 238 -7.59 -6.86 -16.20
CA THR A 238 -7.93 -5.46 -16.44
C THR A 238 -9.25 -5.39 -17.20
N ALA A 239 -10.28 -4.83 -16.57
CA ALA A 239 -11.58 -4.65 -17.19
C ALA A 239 -11.61 -3.32 -17.95
N LYS A 240 -11.70 -3.39 -19.29
CA LYS A 240 -11.76 -2.20 -20.16
C LYS A 240 -13.14 -1.56 -20.15
N ASN A 241 -14.20 -2.38 -20.08
CA ASN A 241 -15.59 -1.99 -20.19
C ASN A 241 -16.47 -2.72 -19.17
N GLY A 242 -17.70 -2.25 -18.98
CA GLY A 242 -18.71 -2.91 -18.18
C GLY A 242 -18.65 -2.58 -16.69
N ALA A 243 -19.48 -3.29 -15.92
CA ALA A 243 -19.70 -3.02 -14.50
C ALA A 243 -18.44 -3.18 -13.62
N PHE A 244 -17.44 -3.94 -14.07
CA PHE A 244 -16.22 -4.17 -13.31
C PHE A 244 -15.11 -3.14 -13.57
N ARG A 245 -15.33 -2.20 -14.51
CA ARG A 245 -14.32 -1.18 -14.82
C ARG A 245 -13.98 -0.31 -13.60
N PHE A 246 -14.96 0.04 -12.78
CA PHE A 246 -14.75 0.83 -11.56
C PHE A 246 -13.82 0.16 -10.56
N MET A 247 -13.73 -1.19 -10.57
CA MET A 247 -12.83 -1.95 -9.70
C MET A 247 -11.41 -1.98 -10.23
N SER A 248 -11.25 -2.09 -11.54
CA SER A 248 -9.96 -2.30 -12.19
C SER A 248 -9.29 -1.00 -12.62
N TRP A 249 -9.75 0.14 -12.11
CA TRP A 249 -9.22 1.40 -12.58
C TRP A 249 -9.36 2.52 -11.54
N GLY A 250 -8.25 3.01 -11.02
CA GLY A 250 -8.19 4.19 -10.18
C GLY A 250 -8.51 5.50 -10.93
N GLN A 251 -8.90 5.43 -12.20
CA GLN A 251 -9.23 6.57 -13.05
C GLN A 251 -10.64 7.13 -12.75
N PRO A 252 -10.91 8.38 -13.07
CA PRO A 252 -12.23 9.00 -12.93
C PRO A 252 -13.31 8.16 -13.58
N TRP A 253 -14.47 8.09 -12.93
CA TRP A 253 -15.62 7.41 -13.51
C TRP A 253 -15.96 8.05 -14.87
N GLY A 254 -15.94 7.22 -15.94
CA GLY A 254 -16.17 7.67 -17.31
C GLY A 254 -14.94 7.97 -18.14
N SER A 255 -13.72 7.91 -17.58
CA SER A 255 -12.50 7.96 -18.38
C SER A 255 -12.40 6.74 -19.29
N GLU A 256 -12.12 6.94 -20.58
CA GLU A 256 -11.89 5.85 -21.54
C GLU A 256 -10.41 5.46 -21.64
N GLU A 257 -9.52 6.27 -21.11
CA GLU A 257 -8.09 6.02 -21.17
C GLU A 257 -7.66 4.86 -20.26
N LEU A 258 -6.84 3.99 -20.82
CA LEU A 258 -6.13 2.93 -20.08
C LEU A 258 -4.65 3.31 -20.07
N ALA A 259 -4.15 3.75 -18.91
CA ALA A 259 -2.74 4.06 -18.74
C ALA A 259 -2.05 3.03 -17.81
N GLY A 260 -0.75 2.85 -17.96
CA GLY A 260 0.03 1.93 -17.15
C GLY A 260 -0.17 0.45 -17.51
N SER A 261 0.02 -0.44 -16.54
CA SER A 261 0.07 -1.88 -16.76
C SER A 261 -1.32 -2.46 -17.06
N VAL A 262 -1.57 -2.85 -18.29
CA VAL A 262 -2.82 -3.48 -18.76
C VAL A 262 -2.60 -4.97 -18.96
N VAL A 263 -3.27 -5.79 -18.15
CA VAL A 263 -3.20 -7.25 -18.22
C VAL A 263 -3.87 -7.77 -19.49
N LYS A 264 -3.14 -8.64 -20.21
CA LYS A 264 -3.67 -9.39 -21.35
C LYS A 264 -4.27 -10.72 -20.85
N GLY A 265 -5.59 -10.80 -20.86
CA GLY A 265 -6.28 -12.03 -20.43
C GLY A 265 -6.36 -12.15 -18.91
N ASN A 266 -5.82 -13.22 -18.37
CA ASN A 266 -5.93 -13.63 -16.97
C ASN A 266 -4.58 -13.54 -16.24
N ALA A 267 -4.61 -13.15 -14.99
CA ALA A 267 -3.47 -13.15 -14.08
C ALA A 267 -3.81 -13.99 -12.83
N PRO A 268 -3.49 -15.30 -12.85
CA PRO A 268 -3.69 -16.18 -11.71
C PRO A 268 -2.77 -15.81 -10.54
N TYR A 269 -3.36 -15.77 -9.35
CA TYR A 269 -2.70 -15.52 -8.07
C TYR A 269 -2.98 -16.68 -7.12
N TRP A 270 -2.05 -16.97 -6.23
CA TRP A 270 -2.21 -17.94 -5.16
C TRP A 270 -1.43 -17.51 -3.91
N ARG A 271 -1.91 -17.92 -2.74
CA ARG A 271 -1.25 -17.73 -1.45
C ARG A 271 -1.43 -18.93 -0.55
N LEU A 272 -0.38 -19.30 0.18
CA LEU A 272 -0.39 -20.24 1.28
C LEU A 272 0.29 -19.58 2.47
N ALA A 273 -0.32 -19.66 3.66
CA ALA A 273 0.31 -19.18 4.89
C ALA A 273 -0.02 -20.07 6.07
N LEU A 274 0.89 -20.10 7.03
CA LEU A 274 0.72 -20.69 8.35
C LEU A 274 0.79 -19.59 9.38
N GLN A 275 -0.12 -19.62 10.36
CA GLN A 275 -0.09 -18.69 11.48
C GLN A 275 -0.29 -19.41 12.81
N GLN A 276 0.28 -18.86 13.86
CA GLN A 276 0.13 -19.38 15.22
C GLN A 276 0.09 -18.22 16.22
N ALA A 277 -0.85 -18.28 17.15
CA ALA A 277 -0.94 -17.32 18.27
C ALA A 277 -0.74 -18.05 19.59
N TRP A 278 0.02 -17.45 20.52
CA TRP A 278 0.18 -17.95 21.90
C TRP A 278 0.44 -16.77 22.83
N GLY A 279 -0.40 -16.63 23.87
CA GLY A 279 -0.32 -15.48 24.78
C GLY A 279 -0.34 -14.15 24.02
N PRO A 280 0.66 -13.26 24.22
CA PRO A 280 0.74 -11.98 23.51
C PRO A 280 1.38 -12.08 22.11
N HIS A 281 1.83 -13.24 21.71
CA HIS A 281 2.61 -13.46 20.48
C HIS A 281 1.73 -13.97 19.35
N ASN A 282 2.02 -13.51 18.15
CA ASN A 282 1.48 -14.06 16.91
C ASN A 282 2.56 -14.09 15.85
N ILE A 283 2.71 -15.21 15.14
CA ILE A 283 3.58 -15.36 14.00
C ILE A 283 2.76 -15.84 12.78
N ALA A 284 3.09 -15.33 11.62
CA ALA A 284 2.62 -15.85 10.34
C ALA A 284 3.80 -15.94 9.38
N ILE A 285 3.86 -17.03 8.63
CA ILE A 285 4.82 -17.23 7.53
C ILE A 285 4.05 -17.62 6.30
N GLY A 286 4.46 -17.14 5.13
CA GLY A 286 3.71 -17.38 3.91
C GLY A 286 4.54 -17.42 2.66
N THR A 287 3.89 -17.86 1.60
CA THR A 287 4.38 -17.80 0.23
C THR A 287 3.21 -17.48 -0.69
N TYR A 288 3.47 -16.71 -1.73
CA TYR A 288 2.46 -16.35 -2.72
C TYR A 288 3.08 -16.11 -4.08
N GLY A 289 2.25 -16.06 -5.09
CA GLY A 289 2.74 -15.82 -6.44
C GLY A 289 1.66 -15.32 -7.39
N LEU A 290 2.12 -14.65 -8.44
CA LEU A 290 1.31 -14.12 -9.53
C LEU A 290 1.95 -14.48 -10.86
N THR A 291 1.15 -14.80 -11.85
CA THR A 291 1.61 -14.89 -13.24
C THR A 291 0.71 -14.02 -14.11
N SER A 292 1.30 -13.17 -14.94
CA SER A 292 0.53 -12.27 -15.81
C SER A 292 1.22 -12.04 -17.14
N GLU A 293 0.44 -11.80 -18.17
CA GLU A 293 0.88 -11.14 -19.39
C GLU A 293 0.37 -9.69 -19.38
N VAL A 294 1.24 -8.74 -19.70
CA VAL A 294 0.95 -7.30 -19.73
C VAL A 294 1.28 -6.77 -21.12
N TRP A 295 0.38 -6.02 -21.72
CA TRP A 295 0.65 -5.34 -22.98
C TRP A 295 1.82 -4.38 -22.84
N GLN A 296 2.75 -4.35 -23.79
CA GLN A 296 3.82 -3.35 -23.82
C GLN A 296 3.25 -1.94 -24.00
N ASP A 297 2.35 -1.81 -24.96
CA ASP A 297 1.51 -0.63 -25.14
C ASP A 297 0.09 -1.10 -25.47
N VAL A 298 -0.90 -0.62 -24.74
CA VAL A 298 -2.30 -0.96 -24.98
C VAL A 298 -2.84 -0.36 -26.28
N ASN A 299 -2.25 0.74 -26.72
CA ASN A 299 -2.63 1.46 -27.93
C ASN A 299 -1.90 0.95 -29.18
N ASP A 300 -0.70 0.38 -28.99
CA ASP A 300 0.05 -0.29 -30.06
C ASP A 300 0.33 -1.77 -29.72
N LYS A 301 -0.61 -2.63 -30.07
CA LYS A 301 -0.49 -4.08 -29.82
C LYS A 301 0.52 -4.79 -30.73
N SER A 302 1.09 -4.11 -31.72
CA SER A 302 2.15 -4.67 -32.59
C SER A 302 3.42 -4.97 -31.80
N LEU A 303 3.65 -4.24 -30.69
CA LEU A 303 4.73 -4.50 -29.74
C LEU A 303 4.52 -5.75 -28.86
N GLY A 304 3.35 -6.40 -28.95
CA GLY A 304 3.08 -7.63 -28.23
C GLY A 304 2.84 -7.46 -26.73
N SER A 305 3.06 -8.53 -25.97
CA SER A 305 2.83 -8.58 -24.52
C SER A 305 3.96 -9.29 -23.79
N ASN A 306 4.34 -8.75 -22.66
CA ASN A 306 5.42 -9.26 -21.83
C ASN A 306 4.86 -10.15 -20.72
N ARG A 307 5.62 -11.21 -20.38
CA ARG A 307 5.20 -12.16 -19.34
C ARG A 307 5.98 -11.93 -18.05
N PHE A 308 5.24 -11.90 -16.95
CA PHE A 308 5.75 -11.73 -15.60
C PHE A 308 5.36 -12.94 -14.73
N ARG A 309 6.29 -13.38 -13.89
CA ARG A 309 6.05 -14.44 -12.92
C ARG A 309 6.70 -14.11 -11.60
N ASP A 310 5.89 -13.86 -10.59
CA ASP A 310 6.29 -13.57 -9.23
C ASP A 310 6.20 -14.80 -8.34
N ILE A 311 7.19 -14.96 -7.48
CA ILE A 311 7.19 -15.86 -6.33
C ILE A 311 7.71 -15.06 -5.14
N ALA A 312 7.01 -15.14 -4.02
CA ALA A 312 7.31 -14.40 -2.82
C ALA A 312 7.28 -15.27 -1.57
N PHE A 313 8.05 -14.84 -0.58
CA PHE A 313 8.04 -15.37 0.79
C PHE A 313 7.91 -14.22 1.76
N ASP A 314 7.10 -14.41 2.80
CA ASP A 314 6.87 -13.41 3.83
C ASP A 314 6.84 -14.02 5.23
N ALA A 315 7.14 -13.19 6.22
CA ALA A 315 6.96 -13.49 7.63
C ALA A 315 6.46 -12.25 8.36
N ASN A 316 5.56 -12.46 9.30
CA ASN A 316 5.02 -11.42 10.16
C ASN A 316 5.06 -11.93 11.61
N TYR A 317 5.59 -11.12 12.52
CA TYR A 317 5.54 -11.37 13.94
C TYR A 317 4.94 -10.17 14.65
N GLN A 318 4.02 -10.42 15.59
CA GLN A 318 3.39 -9.39 16.42
C GLN A 318 3.46 -9.77 17.89
N TYR A 319 3.82 -8.81 18.71
CA TYR A 319 3.70 -8.85 20.17
C TYR A 319 2.69 -7.80 20.61
N ILE A 320 1.60 -8.23 21.27
CA ILE A 320 0.49 -7.35 21.66
C ILE A 320 0.17 -7.64 23.12
N GLN A 321 0.65 -6.79 24.05
CA GLN A 321 0.39 -6.95 25.47
C GLN A 321 0.29 -5.61 26.20
N GLY A 322 -0.85 -5.38 26.83
CA GLY A 322 -1.08 -4.18 27.63
C GLY A 322 -0.91 -2.90 26.80
N GLU A 323 0.01 -2.06 27.22
CA GLU A 323 0.33 -0.79 26.54
C GLU A 323 1.35 -0.93 25.41
N HIS A 324 1.92 -2.12 25.23
CA HIS A 324 3.02 -2.39 24.30
C HIS A 324 2.55 -3.17 23.08
N THR A 325 2.90 -2.69 21.92
CA THR A 325 2.68 -3.37 20.66
C THR A 325 3.96 -3.29 19.82
N ALA A 326 4.44 -4.43 19.36
CA ALA A 326 5.58 -4.50 18.46
C ALA A 326 5.23 -5.39 17.27
N SER A 327 5.75 -5.06 16.10
CA SER A 327 5.64 -5.90 14.91
C SER A 327 6.95 -5.92 14.11
N VAL A 328 7.22 -7.08 13.52
CA VAL A 328 8.32 -7.29 12.57
C VAL A 328 7.71 -7.91 11.33
N ARG A 329 8.05 -7.39 10.15
CA ARG A 329 7.64 -8.00 8.90
C ARG A 329 8.84 -8.15 7.97
N LEU A 330 8.83 -9.26 7.25
CA LEU A 330 9.81 -9.58 6.21
C LEU A 330 9.03 -9.90 4.95
N ASN A 331 9.46 -9.37 3.82
CA ASN A 331 8.90 -9.69 2.51
C ASN A 331 10.03 -9.79 1.49
N TRP A 332 10.04 -10.85 0.72
CA TRP A 332 10.95 -11.04 -0.39
C TRP A 332 10.18 -11.54 -1.60
N ILE A 333 10.36 -10.87 -2.74
CA ILE A 333 9.72 -11.21 -4.00
C ILE A 333 10.79 -11.38 -5.07
N LYS A 334 10.63 -12.40 -5.91
CA LYS A 334 11.40 -12.59 -7.13
C LYS A 334 10.45 -12.62 -8.31
N GLU A 335 10.64 -11.71 -9.24
CA GLU A 335 9.94 -11.63 -10.51
C GLU A 335 10.87 -12.09 -11.64
N LYS A 336 10.36 -12.99 -12.50
CA LYS A 336 10.94 -13.28 -13.81
C LYS A 336 10.15 -12.53 -14.86
N GLN A 337 10.84 -11.80 -15.72
CA GLN A 337 10.30 -11.00 -16.80
C GLN A 337 10.74 -11.60 -18.14
N ARG A 338 9.81 -11.78 -19.06
CA ARG A 338 10.11 -12.22 -20.44
C ARG A 338 9.49 -11.24 -21.40
N TRP A 339 10.31 -10.67 -22.23
CA TRP A 339 9.93 -9.64 -23.17
C TRP A 339 9.48 -10.28 -24.48
N ASP A 340 8.45 -9.70 -25.12
CA ASP A 340 8.04 -10.06 -26.46
C ASP A 340 9.17 -9.79 -27.44
N SER A 341 9.29 -10.60 -28.50
CA SER A 341 10.35 -10.44 -29.51
C SER A 341 10.31 -9.07 -30.21
N ASN A 342 9.14 -8.43 -30.29
CA ASN A 342 8.99 -7.09 -30.88
C ASN A 342 9.40 -5.97 -29.89
N VAL A 343 9.57 -6.30 -28.60
CA VAL A 343 10.04 -5.38 -27.56
C VAL A 343 11.56 -5.39 -27.46
N VAL A 344 12.18 -6.57 -27.70
CA VAL A 344 13.64 -6.75 -27.66
C VAL A 344 14.31 -5.94 -28.76
N GLY A 345 15.27 -5.11 -28.39
CA GLY A 345 15.97 -4.17 -29.27
C GLY A 345 15.25 -2.82 -29.46
N VAL A 346 14.04 -2.68 -28.91
CA VAL A 346 13.23 -1.43 -29.01
C VAL A 346 13.02 -0.81 -27.62
N ALA A 347 12.53 -1.59 -26.65
CA ALA A 347 12.22 -1.15 -25.30
C ALA A 347 12.82 -2.06 -24.21
N ALA A 348 13.51 -3.12 -24.60
CA ALA A 348 14.32 -3.97 -23.74
C ALA A 348 15.57 -4.43 -24.50
N SER A 349 16.72 -4.45 -23.83
CA SER A 349 17.98 -4.97 -24.42
C SER A 349 18.04 -6.48 -24.32
N ASN A 350 17.47 -7.05 -23.27
CA ASN A 350 17.47 -8.48 -22.98
C ASN A 350 16.14 -9.11 -23.45
N SER A 351 16.14 -10.43 -23.70
CA SER A 351 14.91 -11.20 -23.90
C SER A 351 14.25 -11.63 -22.60
N GLU A 352 15.02 -11.74 -21.53
CA GLU A 352 14.56 -12.10 -20.18
C GLU A 352 15.31 -11.29 -19.14
N ASP A 353 14.60 -10.83 -18.10
CA ASP A 353 15.14 -10.14 -16.94
C ASP A 353 14.63 -10.74 -15.63
N THR A 354 15.24 -10.33 -14.55
CA THR A 354 14.83 -10.68 -13.19
C THR A 354 14.81 -9.42 -12.34
N LEU A 355 13.76 -9.24 -11.57
CA LEU A 355 13.67 -8.21 -10.53
C LEU A 355 13.45 -8.91 -9.19
N LYS A 356 14.10 -8.41 -8.13
CA LYS A 356 13.92 -8.90 -6.76
C LYS A 356 13.74 -7.73 -5.84
N THR A 357 12.76 -7.83 -4.95
CA THR A 357 12.56 -6.87 -3.87
C THR A 357 12.69 -7.56 -2.52
N PHE A 358 13.23 -6.85 -1.54
CA PHE A 358 13.30 -7.27 -0.15
C PHE A 358 12.95 -6.09 0.74
N ARG A 359 12.11 -6.34 1.73
CA ARG A 359 11.77 -5.39 2.80
C ARG A 359 11.84 -6.08 4.14
N ALA A 360 12.38 -5.38 5.12
CA ALA A 360 12.40 -5.79 6.51
C ALA A 360 12.05 -4.58 7.36
N ASP A 361 10.97 -4.65 8.12
CA ASP A 361 10.54 -3.56 8.97
C ASP A 361 10.28 -4.00 10.40
N PHE A 362 10.48 -3.07 11.33
CA PHE A 362 10.18 -3.16 12.73
C PHE A 362 9.41 -1.93 13.19
N HIS A 363 8.29 -2.14 13.90
CA HIS A 363 7.49 -1.08 14.51
C HIS A 363 7.26 -1.37 15.98
N TYR A 364 7.26 -0.31 16.76
CA TYR A 364 6.90 -0.35 18.18
C TYR A 364 5.97 0.80 18.52
N TYR A 365 4.94 0.51 19.31
CA TYR A 365 3.98 1.47 19.83
C TYR A 365 3.77 1.32 21.32
N PHE A 366 3.83 2.46 22.04
CA PHE A 366 3.47 2.58 23.43
C PHE A 366 2.09 3.22 23.55
N ARG A 367 1.18 2.56 24.29
CA ARG A 367 -0.23 2.98 24.46
C ARG A 367 -1.00 3.14 23.16
N ARG A 368 -0.47 2.63 22.07
CA ARG A 368 -0.99 2.88 20.70
C ARG A 368 -1.09 4.37 20.33
N GLN A 369 -0.41 5.23 21.08
CA GLN A 369 -0.37 6.68 20.89
C GLN A 369 0.99 7.14 20.37
N TRP A 370 2.07 6.63 20.96
CA TRP A 370 3.43 7.00 20.60
C TRP A 370 4.12 5.80 19.98
N GLY A 371 4.68 5.99 18.83
CA GLY A 371 5.38 4.90 18.20
C GLY A 371 6.30 5.36 17.09
N GLY A 372 6.86 4.38 16.44
CA GLY A 372 7.73 4.57 15.30
C GLY A 372 8.25 3.25 14.81
N GLY A 373 9.04 3.32 13.76
CA GLY A 373 9.62 2.15 13.16
C GLY A 373 10.79 2.47 12.25
N VAL A 374 11.43 1.41 11.83
CA VAL A 374 12.51 1.43 10.85
C VAL A 374 12.23 0.37 9.80
N GLU A 375 12.56 0.66 8.54
CA GLU A 375 12.50 -0.30 7.45
C GLU A 375 13.82 -0.25 6.68
N TYR A 376 14.31 -1.42 6.29
CA TYR A 376 15.31 -1.58 5.24
C TYR A 376 14.62 -2.09 3.98
N PHE A 377 14.87 -1.45 2.85
CA PHE A 377 14.38 -1.88 1.55
C PHE A 377 15.52 -2.08 0.56
N LYS A 378 15.34 -3.05 -0.34
CA LYS A 378 16.32 -3.34 -1.39
C LYS A 378 15.62 -3.87 -2.64
N THR A 379 15.92 -3.26 -3.78
CA THR A 379 15.57 -3.75 -5.11
C THR A 379 16.85 -4.15 -5.83
N THR A 380 16.88 -5.29 -6.49
CA THR A 380 17.98 -5.72 -7.36
C THR A 380 17.41 -6.39 -8.62
N GLY A 381 18.07 -6.21 -9.76
CA GLY A 381 17.58 -6.79 -11.01
C GLY A 381 18.67 -6.90 -12.07
N SER A 382 18.27 -7.48 -13.20
CA SER A 382 19.11 -7.53 -14.40
C SER A 382 19.39 -6.13 -14.89
N THR A 383 20.57 -5.93 -15.44
CA THR A 383 20.92 -4.70 -16.17
C THR A 383 20.28 -4.76 -17.55
N ASP A 384 19.55 -3.70 -17.93
CA ASP A 384 18.95 -3.55 -19.25
C ASP A 384 18.95 -2.05 -19.63
N ASP A 385 19.78 -1.68 -20.59
CA ASP A 385 19.99 -0.28 -20.96
C ASP A 385 18.74 0.36 -21.57
N LEU A 386 18.02 -0.35 -22.44
CA LEU A 386 16.81 0.21 -23.06
C LEU A 386 15.67 0.43 -22.06
N ARG A 387 15.68 -0.32 -20.95
CA ARG A 387 14.66 -0.19 -19.91
C ARG A 387 14.98 0.87 -18.88
N TYR A 388 16.23 0.97 -18.47
CA TYR A 388 16.62 1.76 -17.30
C TYR A 388 17.47 2.97 -17.65
N ASN A 389 18.27 2.93 -18.72
CA ASN A 389 19.05 4.07 -19.18
C ASN A 389 18.22 4.94 -20.16
N THR A 390 17.09 5.43 -19.69
CA THR A 390 16.11 6.17 -20.50
C THR A 390 16.48 7.63 -20.74
N GLY A 391 17.56 8.13 -20.13
CA GLY A 391 17.92 9.54 -20.13
C GLY A 391 17.03 10.42 -19.24
N ASP A 392 16.12 9.82 -18.49
CA ASP A 392 15.26 10.56 -17.54
C ASP A 392 16.12 11.16 -16.43
N ALA A 393 15.88 12.42 -16.14
CA ALA A 393 16.67 13.18 -15.16
C ALA A 393 16.47 12.74 -13.71
N LEU A 394 15.39 12.01 -13.39
CA LEU A 394 15.06 11.53 -12.05
C LEU A 394 15.13 10.01 -11.94
N MET A 395 14.66 9.31 -12.98
CA MET A 395 14.48 7.85 -12.97
C MET A 395 15.46 7.12 -13.88
N GLY A 396 16.33 7.83 -14.63
CA GLY A 396 17.35 7.23 -15.46
C GLY A 396 18.39 6.44 -14.67
N SER A 397 19.15 5.60 -15.37
CA SER A 397 20.24 4.82 -14.83
C SER A 397 21.40 4.80 -15.84
N VAL A 398 22.52 5.42 -15.52
CA VAL A 398 23.70 5.47 -16.43
C VAL A 398 24.32 4.09 -16.70
N ASN A 399 24.02 3.11 -15.86
CA ASN A 399 24.52 1.74 -15.99
C ASN A 399 23.41 0.71 -16.30
N GLY A 400 22.21 1.18 -16.68
CA GLY A 400 21.08 0.34 -17.04
C GLY A 400 20.55 -0.55 -15.92
N SER A 401 20.77 -0.21 -14.66
CA SER A 401 20.45 -1.05 -13.51
C SER A 401 19.28 -0.50 -12.68
N PRO A 402 18.30 -1.36 -12.24
CA PRO A 402 17.22 -0.96 -11.35
C PRO A 402 17.62 -1.00 -9.85
N ASN A 403 18.88 -1.31 -9.53
CA ASN A 403 19.29 -1.58 -8.16
C ASN A 403 19.13 -0.35 -7.27
N ALA A 404 18.43 -0.52 -6.17
CA ALA A 404 18.22 0.54 -5.17
C ALA A 404 18.16 -0.07 -3.78
N ASN A 405 18.66 0.63 -2.77
CA ASN A 405 18.46 0.27 -1.37
C ASN A 405 18.56 1.48 -0.46
N GLY A 406 18.00 1.33 0.71
CA GLY A 406 18.01 2.38 1.70
C GLY A 406 17.25 2.02 2.97
N TRP A 407 17.07 3.03 3.81
CA TRP A 407 16.42 2.93 5.10
C TRP A 407 15.31 3.97 5.21
N ILE A 408 14.24 3.58 5.89
CA ILE A 408 13.17 4.49 6.31
C ILE A 408 13.11 4.48 7.83
N ALA A 409 12.99 5.66 8.43
CA ALA A 409 12.69 5.82 9.85
C ALA A 409 11.44 6.68 10.00
N GLU A 410 10.51 6.27 10.87
CA GLU A 410 9.25 6.99 11.09
C GLU A 410 8.98 7.15 12.58
N LEU A 411 8.50 8.32 12.99
CA LEU A 411 7.93 8.62 14.30
C LEU A 411 6.44 8.91 14.13
N ASN A 412 5.62 8.34 15.00
CA ASN A 412 4.17 8.45 14.96
C ASN A 412 3.62 8.99 16.28
N TYR A 413 2.61 9.85 16.16
CA TYR A 413 1.80 10.29 17.28
C TYR A 413 0.32 10.18 16.91
N LEU A 414 -0.43 9.38 17.69
CA LEU A 414 -1.86 9.16 17.54
C LEU A 414 -2.59 9.72 18.77
N PRO A 415 -2.90 11.04 18.81
CA PRO A 415 -3.61 11.64 19.94
C PRO A 415 -4.97 10.98 20.18
N TRP A 416 -5.61 10.53 19.11
CA TRP A 416 -6.85 9.77 19.09
C TRP A 416 -6.71 8.58 18.13
N GLN A 417 -7.55 7.58 18.28
CA GLN A 417 -7.47 6.35 17.48
C GLN A 417 -7.71 6.58 15.97
N ASN A 418 -8.31 7.69 15.62
CA ASN A 418 -8.65 8.07 14.24
C ASN A 418 -7.79 9.22 13.69
N VAL A 419 -6.77 9.67 14.43
CA VAL A 419 -5.86 10.74 14.01
C VAL A 419 -4.43 10.25 14.14
N LYS A 420 -3.67 10.32 13.05
CA LYS A 420 -2.24 9.98 13.01
C LYS A 420 -1.45 11.16 12.48
N PHE A 421 -0.43 11.57 13.22
CA PHE A 421 0.66 12.40 12.73
C PHE A 421 1.89 11.53 12.56
N ALA A 422 2.60 11.70 11.45
CA ALA A 422 3.85 10.97 11.20
C ALA A 422 4.93 11.91 10.68
N LEU A 423 6.15 11.70 11.17
CA LEU A 423 7.37 12.30 10.65
C LEU A 423 8.26 11.16 10.18
N ARG A 424 8.56 11.12 8.89
CA ARG A 424 9.36 10.07 8.26
C ARG A 424 10.58 10.66 7.57
N TYR A 425 11.68 9.93 7.63
CA TYR A 425 12.88 10.18 6.86
C TYR A 425 13.22 8.95 6.03
N THR A 426 13.40 9.14 4.72
CA THR A 426 13.87 8.11 3.79
C THR A 426 15.28 8.45 3.34
N ASN A 427 16.19 7.48 3.48
CA ASN A 427 17.57 7.58 3.04
C ASN A 427 17.86 6.54 1.96
N TYR A 428 18.40 6.99 0.83
CA TYR A 428 18.87 6.13 -0.25
C TYR A 428 20.38 6.00 -0.21
N GLU A 429 20.87 4.77 -0.09
CA GLU A 429 22.31 4.43 -0.18
C GLU A 429 22.70 4.16 -1.64
N GLN A 430 21.76 3.62 -2.42
CA GLN A 430 21.87 3.37 -3.85
C GLN A 430 20.51 3.64 -4.51
N PHE A 431 20.51 4.22 -5.69
CA PHE A 431 19.32 4.43 -6.51
C PHE A 431 19.66 4.15 -7.98
N ASN A 432 18.82 3.39 -8.66
CA ASN A 432 18.97 3.01 -10.08
C ASN A 432 20.42 2.66 -10.47
N GLY A 433 21.07 1.82 -9.65
CA GLY A 433 22.35 1.18 -9.93
C GLY A 433 23.59 1.87 -9.37
N ALA A 434 23.50 3.10 -8.85
CA ALA A 434 24.67 3.78 -8.30
C ALA A 434 24.34 4.61 -7.04
N SER A 435 25.37 4.88 -6.23
CA SER A 435 25.31 5.82 -5.10
C SER A 435 25.55 7.26 -5.53
N THR A 436 26.40 7.44 -6.53
CA THR A 436 26.74 8.74 -7.12
C THR A 436 26.50 8.71 -8.62
N ASP A 437 26.05 9.83 -9.17
CA ASP A 437 25.79 10.00 -10.61
C ASP A 437 24.98 8.85 -11.22
N TYR A 438 23.92 8.39 -10.54
CA TYR A 438 23.08 7.31 -11.07
C TYR A 438 22.32 7.74 -12.34
N THR A 439 22.03 9.02 -12.46
CA THR A 439 21.71 9.74 -13.70
C THR A 439 22.55 11.01 -13.73
N PRO A 440 22.83 11.63 -14.89
CA PRO A 440 23.75 12.75 -14.98
C PRO A 440 23.47 13.88 -13.98
N GLY A 441 24.45 14.15 -13.10
CA GLY A 441 24.38 15.21 -12.10
C GLY A 441 23.51 14.90 -10.88
N ARG A 442 23.11 13.63 -10.64
CA ARG A 442 22.26 13.27 -9.51
C ARG A 442 22.76 12.02 -8.76
N ASN A 443 22.85 12.14 -7.45
CA ASN A 443 23.26 11.07 -6.54
C ASN A 443 22.06 10.39 -5.89
N ALA A 444 22.21 9.17 -5.39
CA ALA A 444 21.17 8.49 -4.64
C ALA A 444 20.66 9.32 -3.46
N SER A 445 21.57 9.99 -2.73
CA SER A 445 21.25 10.84 -1.59
C SER A 445 20.40 12.07 -1.92
N ASP A 446 20.36 12.48 -3.19
CA ASP A 446 19.53 13.60 -3.63
C ASP A 446 18.03 13.27 -3.61
N ASN A 447 17.71 11.97 -3.57
CA ASN A 447 16.35 11.46 -3.38
C ASN A 447 15.96 11.32 -1.89
N ASN A 448 16.89 11.55 -0.95
CA ASN A 448 16.56 11.53 0.47
C ASN A 448 15.49 12.57 0.77
N ASN A 449 14.56 12.19 1.60
CA ASN A 449 13.42 13.07 1.87
C ASN A 449 12.94 12.96 3.32
N THR A 450 12.37 14.08 3.77
CA THR A 450 11.60 14.16 4.99
C THR A 450 10.13 14.34 4.62
N PHE A 451 9.28 13.50 5.17
CA PHE A 451 7.85 13.49 4.93
C PHE A 451 7.11 13.72 6.26
N LEU A 452 6.27 14.75 6.30
CA LEU A 452 5.37 15.04 7.41
C LEU A 452 3.94 14.84 6.95
N MET A 453 3.13 14.09 7.69
CA MET A 453 1.72 13.93 7.38
C MET A 453 0.81 14.08 8.59
N GLY A 454 -0.41 14.51 8.32
CA GLY A 454 -1.56 14.40 9.21
C GLY A 454 -2.67 13.63 8.50
N TRP A 455 -3.20 12.62 9.18
CA TRP A 455 -4.27 11.77 8.69
C TRP A 455 -5.39 11.71 9.71
N VAL A 456 -6.64 11.97 9.26
CA VAL A 456 -7.84 11.91 10.10
C VAL A 456 -8.93 11.09 9.40
N LEU A 457 -9.60 10.22 10.18
CA LEU A 457 -10.75 9.41 9.75
C LEU A 457 -11.97 9.78 10.59
N PHE A 458 -13.18 9.83 10.01
CA PHE A 458 -14.45 10.15 10.67
C PHE A 458 -15.67 9.46 10.06
#